data_e62ec927a4df5fc5e8dec3039f8f329c
#
_entry.id   e62ec927a4df5fc5e8dec3039f8f329c
#
_cell.length_a   1.000
_cell.length_b   1.000
_cell.length_c   1.000
_cell.angle_alpha   90.00
_cell.angle_beta   90.00
_cell.angle_gamma   90.00
#
_symmetry.space_group_name_H-M   'P 1'
#
loop_
_entity.id
_entity.type
_entity.pdbx_description
1 polymer ?
#
loop_
_entity_poly.entity_id
_entity_poly.type
_entity_poly.pdbx_seq_one_letter_code
_entity_poly.pdbx_strand_id
1 'polypeptide(L)'
;NSYNEEGSSGSGDVSDGGASSGSSGKQDVENDEEVSGSSHTCTISISCATILNNMSDLKSGKEEFVPSDGWILAASEVEFTEGESVHDVLQRVCNDAGIQMESSFTPAYNSAYVEGINNLYEFDCGQLSGWMYNVNGWFPNYGCSKYTVQDGDVINWVYTCNLGKDVGDNSSY
;
A
#
# COMPACT_ATOMS: atom_id res chain seq x y z
N ASN A 1 -21.01 51.87 27.76
CA ASN A 1 -21.12 52.22 29.17
C ASN A 1 -20.43 51.17 29.98
N SER A 2 -19.22 51.36 30.29
CA SER A 2 -18.66 52.25 31.32
C SER A 2 -18.45 51.53 32.64
N TYR A 3 -17.22 51.54 32.94
CA TYR A 3 -16.48 51.87 34.18
C TYR A 3 -16.15 50.67 35.07
N ASN A 4 -14.83 50.41 35.25
CA ASN A 4 -13.89 51.02 36.20
C ASN A 4 -14.10 50.44 37.60
N GLU A 5 -13.15 50.16 38.41
CA GLU A 5 -11.78 50.52 38.76
C GLU A 5 -11.38 49.64 39.95
N GLU A 6 -10.15 49.26 39.97
CA GLU A 6 -9.09 49.62 40.86
C GLU A 6 -9.05 49.04 42.26
N GLY A 7 -7.82 48.70 42.58
CA GLY A 7 -7.20 48.95 43.87
C GLY A 7 -6.58 47.70 44.50
N SER A 8 -5.33 47.58 44.35
CA SER A 8 -4.19 48.10 45.12
C SER A 8 -3.83 47.29 46.35
N SER A 9 -2.63 46.76 46.24
CA SER A 9 -1.48 46.82 47.17
C SER A 9 -1.50 46.03 48.47
N GLY A 10 -0.35 45.48 48.72
CA GLY A 10 0.14 45.14 50.04
C GLY A 10 1.20 44.04 50.04
N SER A 11 2.32 44.43 49.83
CA SER A 11 3.66 44.16 50.24
C SER A 11 3.84 43.46 51.58
N GLY A 12 4.92 42.72 51.63
CA GLY A 12 5.59 42.26 52.86
C GLY A 12 6.17 40.89 52.64
N ASP A 13 7.31 40.75 52.21
CA ASP A 13 8.63 40.88 52.78
C ASP A 13 9.04 39.68 53.69
N VAL A 14 10.18 39.17 53.34
CA VAL A 14 11.37 38.66 54.02
C VAL A 14 11.45 37.18 54.36
N SER A 15 12.34 36.60 53.68
CA SER A 15 13.66 36.06 54.04
C SER A 15 13.68 34.69 54.67
N ASP A 16 14.52 34.03 54.14
CA ASP A 16 15.82 33.50 54.52
C ASP A 16 15.88 31.98 54.67
N GLY A 17 16.83 31.51 53.98
CA GLY A 17 17.78 30.60 54.54
C GLY A 17 17.56 29.12 54.37
N GLY A 18 18.36 28.58 53.54
CA GLY A 18 18.62 27.16 53.61
C GLY A 18 19.13 26.56 52.33
N ALA A 19 20.33 26.85 52.01
CA ALA A 19 21.09 26.05 51.10
C ALA A 19 21.20 24.62 51.63
N SER A 20 20.80 23.66 50.83
CA SER A 20 21.37 22.34 50.92
C SER A 20 21.38 21.70 49.57
N SER A 21 22.53 21.62 49.06
CA SER A 21 23.04 20.75 48.06
C SER A 21 22.46 19.36 48.18
N GLY A 22 21.84 18.92 47.12
CA GLY A 22 21.43 17.56 46.90
C GLY A 22 21.39 17.34 45.42
N SER A 23 22.54 17.46 44.82
CA SER A 23 22.78 16.96 43.49
C SER A 23 22.54 15.46 43.48
N SER A 24 21.54 15.04 42.86
CA SER A 24 21.52 13.76 42.18
C SER A 24 20.64 13.95 40.96
N GLY A 25 21.27 14.45 39.94
CA GLY A 25 20.72 14.37 38.62
C GLY A 25 20.57 12.89 38.26
N LYS A 26 19.45 12.34 38.58
CA LYS A 26 18.95 11.27 37.77
C LYS A 26 18.47 11.95 36.50
N GLN A 27 19.31 11.87 35.49
CA GLN A 27 18.83 11.88 34.17
C GLN A 27 17.86 10.71 34.12
N ASP A 28 16.60 11.01 34.14
CA ASP A 28 15.63 10.15 33.50
C ASP A 28 16.05 10.13 32.04
N VAL A 29 16.83 9.12 31.72
CA VAL A 29 16.87 8.64 30.37
C VAL A 29 15.42 8.27 30.12
N GLU A 30 14.68 9.18 29.55
CA GLU A 30 13.53 8.77 28.77
C GLU A 30 14.10 7.75 27.81
N ASN A 31 13.89 6.53 28.17
CA ASN A 31 13.96 5.43 27.26
C ASN A 31 12.83 5.75 26.30
N ASP A 32 13.17 6.51 25.29
CA ASP A 32 12.44 6.52 24.06
C ASP A 32 12.58 5.08 23.56
N GLU A 33 11.74 4.23 24.11
CA GLU A 33 11.38 3.04 23.40
C GLU A 33 10.74 3.59 22.14
N GLU A 34 11.57 3.87 21.15
CA GLU A 34 11.13 3.67 19.80
C GLU A 34 10.46 2.32 19.83
N VAL A 35 9.17 2.34 19.88
CA VAL A 35 8.41 1.23 19.36
C VAL A 35 8.86 1.16 17.91
N SER A 36 9.97 0.49 17.69
CA SER A 36 10.26 -0.06 16.41
C SER A 36 9.13 -1.06 16.19
N GLY A 37 7.98 -0.54 15.81
CA GLY A 37 7.01 -1.34 15.14
C GLY A 37 7.81 -1.98 14.04
N SER A 38 8.04 -3.29 14.14
CA SER A 38 8.72 -4.05 13.12
C SER A 38 8.08 -3.63 11.83
N SER A 39 8.81 -2.84 11.01
CA SER A 39 8.36 -2.43 9.71
C SER A 39 8.21 -3.70 8.90
N HIS A 40 6.98 -4.04 8.60
CA HIS A 40 6.67 -5.14 7.71
C HIS A 40 6.98 -4.68 6.30
N THR A 41 7.63 -5.53 5.55
CA THR A 41 7.93 -5.29 4.14
C THR A 41 7.43 -6.42 3.27
N CYS A 42 7.02 -6.08 2.07
CA CYS A 42 6.68 -7.03 1.02
C CYS A 42 7.27 -6.54 -0.30
N THR A 43 7.31 -7.41 -1.27
CA THR A 43 7.71 -7.06 -2.63
C THR A 43 6.49 -7.06 -3.52
N ILE A 44 6.36 -6.07 -4.38
CA ILE A 44 5.27 -5.98 -5.35
C ILE A 44 5.81 -5.69 -6.74
N SER A 45 5.23 -6.33 -7.74
CA SER A 45 5.48 -6.07 -9.15
C SER A 45 4.18 -6.03 -9.94
N ILE A 46 4.20 -5.35 -11.07
CA ILE A 46 3.06 -5.26 -11.99
C ILE A 46 3.58 -5.48 -13.41
N SER A 47 3.16 -6.57 -14.04
CA SER A 47 3.60 -6.97 -15.37
C SER A 47 2.44 -7.15 -16.33
N CYS A 48 2.59 -6.62 -17.53
CA CYS A 48 1.71 -6.89 -18.66
C CYS A 48 2.47 -7.58 -19.81
N ALA A 49 3.51 -8.33 -19.49
CA ALA A 49 4.40 -8.94 -20.48
C ALA A 49 3.67 -9.89 -21.46
N THR A 50 2.58 -10.53 -21.02
CA THR A 50 1.80 -11.40 -21.90
C THR A 50 1.21 -10.67 -23.11
N ILE A 51 0.92 -9.38 -22.95
CA ILE A 51 0.39 -8.55 -24.04
C ILE A 51 1.41 -8.46 -25.18
N LEU A 52 2.71 -8.42 -24.88
CA LEU A 52 3.77 -8.33 -25.90
C LEU A 52 3.74 -9.48 -26.89
N ASN A 53 3.25 -10.64 -26.47
CA ASN A 53 3.08 -11.82 -27.34
C ASN A 53 1.69 -11.88 -28.00
N ASN A 54 0.83 -10.91 -27.72
CA ASN A 54 -0.56 -10.89 -28.18
C ASN A 54 -0.98 -9.49 -28.67
N MET A 55 -0.04 -8.71 -29.18
CA MET A 55 -0.30 -7.33 -29.59
C MET A 55 -1.39 -7.22 -30.67
N SER A 56 -1.58 -8.26 -31.50
CA SER A 56 -2.64 -8.28 -32.50
C SER A 56 -4.03 -8.36 -31.91
N ASP A 57 -4.15 -8.85 -30.66
CA ASP A 57 -5.43 -8.96 -29.94
C ASP A 57 -5.68 -7.74 -29.05
N LEU A 58 -4.69 -6.87 -28.93
CA LEU A 58 -4.80 -5.68 -28.08
C LEU A 58 -5.75 -4.66 -28.71
N LYS A 59 -6.65 -4.15 -27.88
CA LYS A 59 -7.59 -3.10 -28.28
C LYS A 59 -6.85 -1.89 -28.83
N SER A 60 -7.31 -1.38 -29.95
CA SER A 60 -6.75 -0.20 -30.60
C SER A 60 -6.71 1.00 -29.63
N GLY A 61 -5.56 1.69 -29.58
CA GLY A 61 -5.36 2.83 -28.70
C GLY A 61 -4.77 2.47 -27.33
N LYS A 62 -4.51 1.20 -27.07
CA LYS A 62 -3.91 0.75 -25.80
C LYS A 62 -2.41 0.49 -25.89
N GLU A 63 -1.84 0.51 -27.07
CA GLU A 63 -0.43 0.20 -27.33
C GLU A 63 0.52 1.09 -26.54
N GLU A 64 0.17 2.35 -26.36
CA GLU A 64 0.99 3.33 -25.62
C GLU A 64 1.14 3.00 -24.14
N PHE A 65 0.23 2.19 -23.58
CA PHE A 65 0.24 1.81 -22.17
C PHE A 65 1.04 0.52 -21.89
N VAL A 66 1.54 -0.12 -22.94
CA VAL A 66 2.32 -1.36 -22.82
C VAL A 66 3.80 -1.03 -22.85
N PRO A 67 4.53 -1.11 -21.73
CA PRO A 67 5.96 -0.92 -21.73
C PRO A 67 6.66 -1.96 -22.61
N SER A 68 7.76 -1.57 -23.25
CA SER A 68 8.48 -2.45 -24.16
C SER A 68 9.06 -3.70 -23.51
N ASP A 69 9.30 -3.64 -22.21
CA ASP A 69 9.76 -4.78 -21.39
C ASP A 69 8.62 -5.47 -20.61
N GLY A 70 7.40 -4.97 -20.74
CA GLY A 70 6.23 -5.51 -20.05
C GLY A 70 6.10 -5.11 -18.57
N TRP A 71 7.05 -4.38 -18.01
CA TRP A 71 7.00 -3.97 -16.60
C TRP A 71 6.34 -2.61 -16.44
N ILE A 72 5.13 -2.59 -15.87
CA ILE A 72 4.49 -1.37 -15.39
C ILE A 72 5.15 -0.92 -14.09
N LEU A 73 5.46 -1.87 -13.22
CA LEU A 73 6.24 -1.69 -12.01
C LEU A 73 7.16 -2.89 -11.83
N ALA A 74 8.46 -2.67 -11.93
CA ALA A 74 9.44 -3.70 -11.61
C ALA A 74 9.36 -4.06 -10.11
N ALA A 75 9.77 -5.27 -9.75
CA ALA A 75 9.73 -5.74 -8.37
C ALA A 75 10.36 -4.71 -7.43
N SER A 76 9.56 -4.26 -6.48
CA SER A 76 9.90 -3.19 -5.54
C SER A 76 9.55 -3.60 -4.14
N GLU A 77 10.48 -3.41 -3.20
CA GLU A 77 10.21 -3.61 -1.78
C GLU A 77 9.44 -2.40 -1.24
N VAL A 78 8.34 -2.66 -0.56
CA VAL A 78 7.49 -1.63 0.02
C VAL A 78 7.14 -1.99 1.47
N GLU A 79 6.99 -0.96 2.29
CA GLU A 79 6.51 -1.14 3.65
C GLU A 79 4.98 -1.29 3.65
N PHE A 80 4.48 -2.07 4.58
CA PHE A 80 3.05 -2.18 4.81
C PHE A 80 2.73 -2.28 6.30
N THR A 81 1.49 -2.00 6.64
CA THR A 81 0.98 -2.10 8.01
C THR A 81 0.28 -3.44 8.20
N GLU A 82 0.49 -4.06 9.36
CA GLU A 82 -0.20 -5.30 9.71
C GLU A 82 -1.72 -5.15 9.52
N GLY A 83 -2.32 -6.12 8.86
CA GLY A 83 -3.74 -6.14 8.53
C GLY A 83 -4.08 -5.61 7.14
N GLU A 84 -3.13 -5.00 6.44
CA GLU A 84 -3.36 -4.58 5.05
C GLU A 84 -3.55 -5.79 4.12
N SER A 85 -4.47 -5.64 3.19
CA SER A 85 -4.68 -6.62 2.12
C SER A 85 -3.78 -6.34 0.91
N VAL A 86 -3.70 -7.31 0.02
CA VAL A 86 -3.04 -7.13 -1.30
C VAL A 86 -3.66 -5.93 -2.04
N HIS A 87 -4.97 -5.75 -1.95
CA HIS A 87 -5.65 -4.61 -2.56
C HIS A 87 -5.20 -3.27 -1.96
N ASP A 88 -5.07 -3.20 -0.63
CA ASP A 88 -4.62 -1.98 0.06
C ASP A 88 -3.21 -1.59 -0.38
N VAL A 89 -2.30 -2.57 -0.46
CA VAL A 89 -0.93 -2.34 -0.90
C VAL A 89 -0.88 -1.89 -2.36
N LEU A 90 -1.66 -2.54 -3.24
CA LEU A 90 -1.73 -2.13 -4.65
C LEU A 90 -2.21 -0.69 -4.81
N GLN A 91 -3.27 -0.32 -4.11
CA GLN A 91 -3.82 1.04 -4.17
C GLN A 91 -2.78 2.08 -3.76
N ARG A 92 -2.09 1.85 -2.65
CA ARG A 92 -1.07 2.76 -2.16
C ARG A 92 0.10 2.88 -3.11
N VAL A 93 0.62 1.77 -3.60
CA VAL A 93 1.76 1.73 -4.52
C VAL A 93 1.43 2.41 -5.84
N CYS A 94 0.27 2.14 -6.41
CA CYS A 94 -0.19 2.82 -7.64
C CYS A 94 -0.36 4.31 -7.42
N ASN A 95 -0.93 4.72 -6.30
CA ASN A 95 -1.09 6.12 -5.96
C ASN A 95 0.27 6.83 -5.83
N ASP A 96 1.22 6.22 -5.15
CA ASP A 96 2.55 6.78 -4.92
C ASP A 96 3.38 6.85 -6.22
N ALA A 97 3.22 5.88 -7.10
CA ALA A 97 3.95 5.82 -8.38
C ALA A 97 3.24 6.55 -9.53
N GLY A 98 2.05 7.09 -9.31
CA GLY A 98 1.27 7.74 -10.36
C GLY A 98 0.75 6.77 -11.41
N ILE A 99 0.53 5.50 -11.04
CA ILE A 99 -0.02 4.48 -11.92
C ILE A 99 -1.54 4.49 -11.78
N GLN A 100 -2.24 4.62 -12.90
CA GLN A 100 -3.69 4.54 -12.92
C GLN A 100 -4.14 3.14 -12.51
N MET A 101 -5.13 3.05 -11.62
CA MET A 101 -5.71 1.78 -11.19
C MET A 101 -7.20 1.98 -10.92
N GLU A 102 -8.00 1.03 -11.36
CA GLU A 102 -9.43 1.01 -11.09
C GLU A 102 -9.84 -0.34 -10.53
N SER A 103 -10.60 -0.29 -9.46
CA SER A 103 -11.18 -1.47 -8.83
C SER A 103 -12.62 -1.20 -8.42
N SER A 104 -13.43 -2.25 -8.35
CA SER A 104 -14.79 -2.21 -7.85
C SER A 104 -14.97 -3.25 -6.76
N PHE A 105 -15.91 -2.98 -5.86
CA PHE A 105 -16.31 -3.94 -4.85
C PHE A 105 -17.48 -4.78 -5.37
N THR A 106 -17.32 -6.08 -5.30
CA THR A 106 -18.38 -7.02 -5.72
C THR A 106 -19.03 -7.63 -4.48
N PRO A 107 -20.27 -7.20 -4.13
CA PRO A 107 -20.93 -7.68 -2.91
C PRO A 107 -21.14 -9.20 -2.87
N ALA A 108 -21.39 -9.81 -4.03
CA ALA A 108 -21.59 -11.26 -4.14
C ALA A 108 -20.38 -12.06 -3.67
N TYR A 109 -19.17 -11.54 -3.84
CA TYR A 109 -17.91 -12.17 -3.42
C TYR A 109 -17.33 -11.51 -2.17
N ASN A 110 -17.94 -10.42 -1.70
CA ASN A 110 -17.44 -9.61 -0.59
C ASN A 110 -15.97 -9.25 -0.75
N SER A 111 -15.57 -8.89 -1.95
CA SER A 111 -14.19 -8.57 -2.27
C SER A 111 -14.05 -7.51 -3.36
N ALA A 112 -12.89 -6.88 -3.38
CA ALA A 112 -12.49 -5.99 -4.44
C ALA A 112 -12.06 -6.78 -5.68
N TYR A 113 -12.41 -6.24 -6.84
CA TYR A 113 -12.00 -6.73 -8.14
C TYR A 113 -11.24 -5.63 -8.88
N VAL A 114 -10.04 -5.93 -9.33
CA VAL A 114 -9.20 -4.98 -10.07
C VAL A 114 -9.53 -5.11 -11.56
N GLU A 115 -10.13 -4.06 -12.11
CA GLU A 115 -10.58 -4.01 -13.50
C GLU A 115 -9.46 -3.55 -14.43
N GLY A 116 -8.65 -2.61 -13.99
CA GLY A 116 -7.59 -2.02 -14.80
C GLY A 116 -6.40 -1.53 -13.99
N ILE A 117 -5.22 -1.62 -14.59
CA ILE A 117 -3.98 -1.02 -14.10
C ILE A 117 -3.26 -0.42 -15.31
N ASN A 118 -2.77 0.82 -15.15
CA ASN A 118 -2.05 1.54 -16.20
C ASN A 118 -2.86 1.66 -17.51
N ASN A 119 -4.16 1.91 -17.37
CA ASN A 119 -5.12 2.00 -18.49
C ASN A 119 -5.29 0.71 -19.31
N LEU A 120 -4.77 -0.40 -18.82
CA LEU A 120 -4.99 -1.73 -19.38
C LEU A 120 -6.04 -2.45 -18.55
N TYR A 121 -7.15 -2.77 -19.19
CA TYR A 121 -8.34 -3.31 -18.55
C TYR A 121 -8.58 -4.76 -18.94
N GLU A 122 -9.40 -5.43 -18.14
CA GLU A 122 -9.94 -6.73 -18.53
C GLU A 122 -10.55 -6.62 -19.93
N PHE A 123 -10.39 -7.65 -20.72
CA PHE A 123 -10.86 -7.77 -22.10
C PHE A 123 -10.15 -6.87 -23.13
N ASP A 124 -9.17 -6.07 -22.73
CA ASP A 124 -8.42 -5.23 -23.67
C ASP A 124 -7.51 -6.04 -24.61
N CYS A 125 -7.16 -7.26 -24.26
CA CYS A 125 -6.32 -8.15 -25.06
C CYS A 125 -6.98 -9.51 -25.30
N GLY A 126 -8.25 -9.48 -25.71
CA GLY A 126 -9.06 -10.66 -25.95
C GLY A 126 -10.01 -10.98 -24.79
N GLN A 127 -10.97 -11.86 -25.07
CA GLN A 127 -12.06 -12.16 -24.14
C GLN A 127 -11.62 -12.88 -22.86
N LEU A 128 -10.44 -13.49 -22.87
CA LEU A 128 -9.88 -14.23 -21.75
C LEU A 128 -8.83 -13.43 -20.99
N SER A 129 -8.76 -12.13 -21.24
CA SER A 129 -7.72 -11.26 -20.67
C SER A 129 -8.20 -10.48 -19.46
N GLY A 130 -7.28 -10.20 -18.55
CA GLY A 130 -7.52 -9.42 -17.35
C GLY A 130 -6.40 -9.52 -16.35
N TRP A 131 -6.57 -8.85 -15.22
CA TRP A 131 -5.58 -8.82 -14.16
C TRP A 131 -5.77 -9.95 -13.16
N MET A 132 -4.66 -10.57 -12.79
CA MET A 132 -4.58 -11.58 -11.75
C MET A 132 -3.45 -11.22 -10.79
N TYR A 133 -3.52 -11.75 -9.57
CA TYR A 133 -2.42 -11.64 -8.63
C TYR A 133 -2.01 -13.00 -8.10
N ASN A 134 -0.73 -13.16 -7.82
CA ASN A 134 -0.24 -14.26 -7.02
C ASN A 134 0.58 -13.74 -5.84
N VAL A 135 0.69 -14.53 -4.82
CA VAL A 135 1.55 -14.27 -3.67
C VAL A 135 2.48 -15.48 -3.51
N ASN A 136 3.76 -15.21 -3.58
CA ASN A 136 4.79 -16.26 -3.52
C ASN A 136 4.58 -17.35 -4.59
N GLY A 137 4.05 -16.98 -5.75
CA GLY A 137 3.76 -17.89 -6.85
C GLY A 137 2.43 -18.63 -6.76
N TRP A 138 1.69 -18.46 -5.66
CA TRP A 138 0.38 -19.06 -5.50
C TRP A 138 -0.73 -18.10 -5.93
N PHE A 139 -1.64 -18.56 -6.77
CA PHE A 139 -2.80 -17.80 -7.21
C PHE A 139 -4.00 -18.08 -6.30
N PRO A 140 -4.33 -17.18 -5.37
CA PRO A 140 -5.50 -17.37 -4.52
C PRO A 140 -6.79 -17.41 -5.36
N ASN A 141 -7.75 -18.23 -4.94
CA ASN A 141 -9.06 -18.33 -5.60
C ASN A 141 -10.09 -17.35 -5.01
N TYR A 142 -9.61 -16.27 -4.41
CA TYR A 142 -10.44 -15.21 -3.84
C TYR A 142 -9.85 -13.83 -4.15
N GLY A 143 -10.66 -12.80 -3.98
CA GLY A 143 -10.29 -11.43 -4.31
C GLY A 143 -9.15 -10.88 -3.47
N CYS A 144 -8.42 -9.94 -4.05
CA CYS A 144 -7.21 -9.36 -3.48
C CYS A 144 -7.44 -8.60 -2.15
N SER A 145 -8.65 -8.18 -1.85
CA SER A 145 -8.98 -7.55 -0.57
C SER A 145 -9.15 -8.54 0.57
N LYS A 146 -9.17 -9.84 0.28
CA LYS A 146 -9.28 -10.90 1.29
C LYS A 146 -7.95 -11.53 1.68
N TYR A 147 -6.89 -11.29 0.93
CA TYR A 147 -5.56 -11.77 1.30
C TYR A 147 -4.89 -10.74 2.20
N THR A 148 -4.60 -11.09 3.44
CA THR A 148 -3.83 -10.28 4.37
C THR A 148 -2.34 -10.49 4.15
N VAL A 149 -1.64 -9.43 3.81
CA VAL A 149 -0.21 -9.48 3.50
C VAL A 149 0.60 -9.85 4.73
N GLN A 150 1.58 -10.74 4.54
CA GLN A 150 2.53 -11.17 5.54
C GLN A 150 3.91 -10.61 5.23
N ASP A 151 4.70 -10.40 6.28
CA ASP A 151 6.08 -9.94 6.12
C ASP A 151 6.87 -10.88 5.19
N GLY A 152 7.55 -10.28 4.21
CA GLY A 152 8.32 -11.02 3.21
C GLY A 152 7.53 -11.57 2.04
N ASP A 153 6.23 -11.35 1.97
CA ASP A 153 5.43 -11.78 0.81
C ASP A 153 5.92 -11.13 -0.48
N VAL A 154 5.89 -11.89 -1.56
CA VAL A 154 6.16 -11.43 -2.92
C VAL A 154 4.86 -11.44 -3.69
N ILE A 155 4.34 -10.25 -3.96
CA ILE A 155 3.07 -10.02 -4.66
C ILE A 155 3.37 -9.73 -6.12
N ASN A 156 2.79 -10.50 -7.03
CA ASN A 156 2.92 -10.26 -8.46
C ASN A 156 1.53 -10.02 -9.06
N TRP A 157 1.32 -8.81 -9.57
CA TRP A 157 0.19 -8.51 -10.42
C TRP A 157 0.57 -8.81 -11.86
N VAL A 158 -0.20 -9.66 -12.52
CA VAL A 158 0.09 -10.13 -13.86
C VAL A 158 -1.15 -9.98 -14.74
N TYR A 159 -0.94 -9.45 -15.94
CA TYR A 159 -1.98 -9.46 -16.96
C TYR A 159 -1.95 -10.81 -17.67
N THR A 160 -3.10 -11.47 -17.71
CA THR A 160 -3.25 -12.72 -18.45
C THR A 160 -4.03 -12.47 -19.72
N CYS A 161 -3.66 -13.16 -20.80
CA CYS A 161 -4.42 -13.19 -22.04
C CYS A 161 -5.16 -14.51 -22.23
N ASN A 162 -5.03 -15.46 -21.30
CA ASN A 162 -5.62 -16.79 -21.41
C ASN A 162 -6.01 -17.38 -20.06
N LEU A 163 -6.83 -16.64 -19.29
CA LEU A 163 -7.40 -17.10 -18.01
C LEU A 163 -6.36 -17.68 -17.03
N GLY A 164 -5.18 -17.06 -16.98
CA GLY A 164 -4.12 -17.44 -16.06
C GLY A 164 -3.16 -18.51 -16.56
N LYS A 165 -3.47 -19.21 -17.63
CA LYS A 165 -2.60 -20.30 -18.14
C LYS A 165 -1.25 -19.81 -18.64
N ASP A 166 -1.21 -18.61 -19.22
CA ASP A 166 -0.02 -17.97 -19.75
C ASP A 166 0.86 -17.31 -18.68
N VAL A 167 0.39 -17.24 -17.45
CA VAL A 167 1.13 -16.69 -16.29
C VAL A 167 1.42 -17.73 -15.21
N GLY A 168 1.17 -19.00 -15.48
CA GLY A 168 1.51 -20.10 -14.60
C GLY A 168 0.43 -20.48 -13.58
N ASP A 169 -0.81 -19.99 -13.75
CA ASP A 169 -1.93 -20.48 -12.96
C ASP A 169 -2.40 -21.83 -13.50
N ASN A 170 -2.03 -22.87 -12.77
CA ASN A 170 -2.39 -24.26 -13.11
C ASN A 170 -3.65 -24.75 -12.37
N SER A 171 -4.35 -23.84 -11.68
CA SER A 171 -5.61 -24.22 -11.03
C SER A 171 -6.62 -24.59 -12.13
N SER A 172 -7.22 -25.77 -11.97
CA SER A 172 -8.34 -26.19 -12.80
C SER A 172 -9.62 -25.63 -12.19
N TYR A 173 -10.27 -24.79 -12.96
CA TYR A 173 -11.61 -24.34 -12.66
C TYR A 173 -12.62 -25.28 -13.29
#